data_11a0f9db7874fe6ad56fd82fdf4e3bbe
#
_entry.id   11a0f9db7874fe6ad56fd82fdf4e3bbe
#
_cell.length_a   1.000
_cell.length_b   1.000
_cell.length_c   1.000
_cell.angle_alpha   90.00
_cell.angle_beta   90.00
_cell.angle_gamma   90.00
#
_symmetry.space_group_name_H-M   'P 1'
#
loop_
_entity.id
_entity.type
_entity.pdbx_description
1 polymer ?
#
loop_
_entity_poly.entity_id
_entity_poly.type
_entity_poly.pdbx_seq_one_letter_code
_entity_poly.pdbx_strand_id
1 'polypeptide(L)'
;MLSNKPLLLAIGAGLLVILIAGTLLFEGGEKAPATTQIVTLPVPQPAPVVVEVTPEPEPEPEPESAPEPEPEPVEPAFVLPLLNASDGLIRDGLVSLSRHEGMNQWVAVNDLIRKFVGFTNGVSEGRVVRNPVEILAPRGKFLVSQIDEETYSIDPKSYDRYDLFVNIFESLDSEGTAELYVLVLPLLDQAYSELGLPNGSMNNTLFAAIGRLLEVPVIAGEVRLTQPVVMYEFEDSALERLSPAQKQVIRMGPINTQRLQRKLSEISRALRVALETN
;
A
#
# COMPACT_ATOMS: atom_id res chain seq x y z
N MET A 1 -2.66 -29.27 25.88
CA MET A 1 -1.86 -28.04 25.96
C MET A 1 -1.69 -27.52 24.57
N LEU A 2 -2.66 -26.71 24.11
CA LEU A 2 -2.64 -26.02 22.82
C LEU A 2 -2.10 -24.63 23.10
N SER A 3 -0.94 -24.33 22.55
CA SER A 3 -0.25 -23.05 22.68
C SER A 3 -1.01 -22.00 21.86
N ASN A 4 -1.73 -21.13 22.53
CA ASN A 4 -2.25 -19.90 21.97
C ASN A 4 -1.09 -18.96 21.68
N LYS A 5 -0.53 -19.03 20.47
CA LYS A 5 0.31 -17.95 19.95
C LYS A 5 -0.61 -16.83 19.45
N PRO A 6 -0.37 -15.60 19.84
CA PRO A 6 -1.32 -14.52 19.61
C PRO A 6 -1.48 -14.20 18.13
N LEU A 7 -2.72 -13.94 17.76
CA LEU A 7 -3.24 -13.44 16.48
C LEU A 7 -2.57 -12.15 15.96
N LEU A 8 -1.61 -11.60 16.69
CA LEU A 8 -0.90 -10.35 16.38
C LEU A 8 0.13 -10.48 15.23
N LEU A 9 0.36 -11.68 14.67
CA LEU A 9 1.34 -11.90 13.60
C LEU A 9 0.77 -11.86 12.18
N ALA A 10 -0.53 -11.67 12.01
CA ALA A 10 -1.18 -11.69 10.68
C ALA A 10 -1.42 -10.32 10.05
N ILE A 11 -0.95 -9.23 10.65
CA ILE A 11 -1.35 -7.87 10.26
C ILE A 11 -0.26 -7.25 9.39
N GLY A 12 -0.19 -7.59 8.13
CA GLY A 12 0.93 -6.97 7.47
C GLY A 12 1.10 -6.77 5.98
N ALA A 13 0.35 -7.20 4.99
CA ALA A 13 0.94 -7.18 3.66
C ALA A 13 0.16 -6.68 2.46
N GLY A 14 -1.06 -6.23 2.60
CA GLY A 14 -1.87 -5.84 1.44
C GLY A 14 -1.42 -4.60 0.67
N LEU A 15 -0.55 -3.78 1.24
CA LEU A 15 -0.31 -2.41 0.75
C LEU A 15 0.86 -2.23 -0.22
N LEU A 16 1.65 -3.26 -0.47
CA LEU A 16 2.92 -3.08 -1.20
C LEU A 16 2.89 -3.40 -2.69
N VAL A 17 1.76 -3.81 -3.21
CA VAL A 17 1.65 -4.45 -4.53
C VAL A 17 2.06 -3.58 -5.70
N ILE A 18 2.16 -2.24 -5.56
CA ILE A 18 2.23 -1.37 -6.75
C ILE A 18 3.21 -0.18 -6.62
N LEU A 19 4.38 -0.36 -6.06
CA LEU A 19 5.38 0.73 -6.02
C LEU A 19 6.45 0.59 -7.10
N ILE A 20 6.07 0.66 -8.39
CA ILE A 20 7.04 0.60 -9.50
C ILE A 20 7.19 1.94 -10.21
N ALA A 21 8.41 2.39 -10.17
CA ALA A 21 9.17 3.21 -11.10
C ALA A 21 8.70 4.62 -11.44
N GLY A 22 9.55 5.52 -11.17
CA GLY A 22 9.56 6.80 -11.85
C GLY A 22 10.52 7.83 -11.27
N THR A 23 11.79 7.70 -11.50
CA THR A 23 12.70 8.84 -11.42
C THR A 23 13.14 9.24 -12.80
N LEU A 24 12.82 10.46 -13.22
CA LEU A 24 13.70 11.38 -13.94
C LEU A 24 13.03 12.74 -14.12
N LEU A 25 13.68 13.75 -13.49
CA LEU A 25 13.72 15.17 -13.82
C LEU A 25 12.42 16.02 -13.76
N PHE A 26 12.29 16.88 -12.75
CA PHE A 26 12.27 18.34 -12.93
C PHE A 26 12.28 19.05 -11.55
N GLU A 27 13.18 20.01 -11.41
CA GLU A 27 13.20 21.03 -10.35
C GLU A 27 12.05 22.04 -10.50
N GLY A 28 11.59 22.54 -9.37
CA GLY A 28 11.02 23.88 -9.34
C GLY A 28 9.72 24.06 -8.57
N GLY A 29 9.79 24.79 -7.44
CA GLY A 29 8.64 25.56 -6.97
C GLY A 29 8.18 25.37 -5.53
N GLU A 30 8.94 25.99 -4.64
CA GLU A 30 8.59 26.25 -3.24
C GLU A 30 7.36 27.17 -3.12
N LYS A 31 6.35 26.81 -2.32
CA LYS A 31 5.38 27.74 -1.74
C LYS A 31 5.12 27.42 -0.29
N ALA A 32 5.34 28.43 0.55
CA ALA A 32 5.25 28.46 1.98
C ALA A 32 3.84 28.17 2.55
N PRO A 33 3.74 27.68 3.82
CA PRO A 33 2.48 27.32 4.44
C PRO A 33 1.77 28.55 5.03
N ALA A 34 0.43 28.59 4.87
CA ALA A 34 -0.44 29.54 5.53
C ALA A 34 -0.71 29.08 6.98
N THR A 35 -0.41 29.94 7.93
CA THR A 35 -0.66 29.76 9.37
C THR A 35 -2.16 29.96 9.65
N THR A 36 -2.84 28.93 10.09
CA THR A 36 -4.22 29.04 10.62
C THR A 36 -4.17 29.18 12.13
N GLN A 37 -4.60 30.32 12.65
CA GLN A 37 -4.78 30.55 14.09
C GLN A 37 -6.07 29.88 14.58
N ILE A 38 -5.93 29.04 15.60
CA ILE A 38 -7.06 28.43 16.30
C ILE A 38 -7.54 29.39 17.39
N VAL A 39 -8.77 29.88 17.27
CA VAL A 39 -9.44 30.66 18.30
C VAL A 39 -10.22 29.69 19.20
N THR A 40 -9.79 29.54 20.44
CA THR A 40 -10.51 28.79 21.47
C THR A 40 -11.60 29.67 22.13
N LEU A 41 -12.84 29.23 22.02
CA LEU A 41 -13.98 29.83 22.77
C LEU A 41 -14.11 29.14 24.14
N PRO A 42 -14.37 29.89 25.23
CA PRO A 42 -14.52 29.29 26.57
C PRO A 42 -15.90 28.63 26.74
N VAL A 43 -15.86 27.42 27.31
CA VAL A 43 -17.06 26.65 27.71
C VAL A 43 -17.56 27.15 29.07
N PRO A 44 -18.86 27.45 29.27
CA PRO A 44 -19.42 27.81 30.58
C PRO A 44 -19.51 26.58 31.50
N GLN A 45 -19.04 26.72 32.74
CA GLN A 45 -19.22 25.72 33.79
C GLN A 45 -20.67 25.77 34.33
N PRO A 46 -21.29 24.62 34.56
CA PRO A 46 -22.56 24.57 35.28
C PRO A 46 -22.37 24.74 36.80
N ALA A 47 -23.25 25.49 37.44
CA ALA A 47 -23.27 25.75 38.87
C ALA A 47 -23.67 24.50 39.68
N PRO A 48 -23.20 24.36 40.94
CA PRO A 48 -23.54 23.21 41.78
C PRO A 48 -24.96 23.25 42.27
N VAL A 49 -25.69 22.16 42.08
CA VAL A 49 -27.03 21.94 42.67
C VAL A 49 -26.84 21.35 44.07
N VAL A 50 -27.28 22.06 45.07
CA VAL A 50 -27.38 21.58 46.47
C VAL A 50 -28.62 20.69 46.56
N VAL A 51 -28.44 19.41 46.83
CA VAL A 51 -29.54 18.48 47.15
C VAL A 51 -29.57 18.29 48.66
N GLU A 52 -30.69 18.69 49.27
CA GLU A 52 -31.01 18.50 50.67
C GLU A 52 -31.35 17.02 50.93
N VAL A 53 -30.55 16.36 51.76
CA VAL A 53 -30.69 14.92 52.09
C VAL A 53 -31.61 14.78 53.30
N THR A 54 -32.76 14.20 53.07
CA THR A 54 -33.66 13.70 54.11
C THR A 54 -33.16 12.32 54.59
N PRO A 55 -33.04 12.05 55.88
CA PRO A 55 -32.57 10.74 56.33
C PRO A 55 -33.67 9.68 56.22
N GLU A 56 -33.39 8.63 55.48
CA GLU A 56 -34.19 7.43 55.31
C GLU A 56 -33.78 6.37 56.37
N PRO A 57 -34.73 5.57 56.88
CA PRO A 57 -34.45 4.63 57.98
C PRO A 57 -33.56 3.45 57.52
N GLU A 58 -32.75 3.00 58.46
CA GLU A 58 -31.81 1.92 58.41
C GLU A 58 -32.45 0.59 57.91
N PRO A 59 -31.99 -0.05 56.82
CA PRO A 59 -32.51 -1.32 56.39
C PRO A 59 -31.88 -2.49 57.17
N GLU A 60 -32.70 -3.49 57.46
CA GLU A 60 -32.31 -4.77 58.04
C GLU A 60 -31.23 -5.51 57.20
N PRO A 61 -30.33 -6.27 57.81
CA PRO A 61 -29.28 -6.95 57.10
C PRO A 61 -29.83 -8.03 56.15
N GLU A 62 -29.64 -7.82 54.85
CA GLU A 62 -29.87 -8.84 53.83
C GLU A 62 -28.83 -9.97 53.94
N PRO A 63 -29.21 -11.25 53.64
CA PRO A 63 -28.27 -12.38 53.69
C PRO A 63 -27.14 -12.18 52.67
N GLU A 64 -25.90 -12.45 53.13
CA GLU A 64 -24.67 -12.42 52.31
C GLU A 64 -24.87 -13.25 51.05
N SER A 65 -25.02 -12.54 49.93
CA SER A 65 -24.97 -13.17 48.58
C SER A 65 -23.57 -13.69 48.33
N ALA A 66 -23.50 -14.95 47.86
CA ALA A 66 -22.27 -15.58 47.44
C ALA A 66 -21.48 -14.67 46.46
N PRO A 67 -20.14 -14.64 46.54
CA PRO A 67 -19.33 -13.79 45.66
C PRO A 67 -19.63 -14.10 44.23
N GLU A 68 -20.08 -13.06 43.51
CA GLU A 68 -20.24 -13.09 42.06
C GLU A 68 -18.87 -13.39 41.41
N PRO A 69 -18.79 -14.33 40.48
CA PRO A 69 -17.50 -14.63 39.82
C PRO A 69 -16.92 -13.35 39.24
N GLU A 70 -15.66 -13.05 39.59
CA GLU A 70 -14.91 -11.96 39.01
C GLU A 70 -14.99 -12.04 37.48
N PRO A 71 -15.35 -10.95 36.77
CA PRO A 71 -15.41 -10.97 35.31
C PRO A 71 -14.01 -11.33 34.77
N GLU A 72 -13.94 -12.36 33.96
CA GLU A 72 -12.71 -12.72 33.26
C GLU A 72 -12.17 -11.47 32.53
N PRO A 73 -10.85 -11.23 32.55
CA PRO A 73 -10.27 -10.07 31.88
C PRO A 73 -10.59 -10.14 30.38
N VAL A 74 -11.46 -9.27 29.94
CA VAL A 74 -11.79 -9.13 28.52
C VAL A 74 -10.53 -8.58 27.84
N GLU A 75 -9.88 -9.37 27.02
CA GLU A 75 -8.76 -8.90 26.20
C GLU A 75 -9.25 -7.66 25.40
N PRO A 76 -8.48 -6.56 25.37
CA PRO A 76 -8.90 -5.37 24.64
C PRO A 76 -9.08 -5.71 23.15
N ALA A 77 -10.29 -5.47 22.65
CA ALA A 77 -10.59 -5.64 21.24
C ALA A 77 -9.63 -4.79 20.39
N PHE A 78 -9.08 -5.38 19.32
CA PHE A 78 -8.21 -4.66 18.40
C PHE A 78 -8.98 -3.48 17.78
N VAL A 79 -8.43 -2.27 17.91
CA VAL A 79 -9.01 -1.04 17.35
C VAL A 79 -8.05 -0.51 16.27
N LEU A 80 -8.57 -0.29 15.06
CA LEU A 80 -7.79 0.34 14.00
C LEU A 80 -7.37 1.76 14.41
N PRO A 81 -6.10 2.15 14.19
CA PRO A 81 -5.66 3.52 14.42
C PRO A 81 -6.32 4.48 13.42
N LEU A 82 -6.26 5.77 13.71
CA LEU A 82 -6.63 6.80 12.74
C LEU A 82 -5.68 6.75 11.52
N LEU A 83 -6.15 7.15 10.34
CA LEU A 83 -5.37 7.14 9.10
C LEU A 83 -4.00 7.83 9.25
N ASN A 84 -3.93 8.98 9.93
CA ASN A 84 -2.69 9.71 10.16
C ASN A 84 -1.72 9.04 11.15
N ALA A 85 -2.17 8.02 11.87
CA ALA A 85 -1.38 7.26 12.84
C ALA A 85 -1.18 5.80 12.41
N SER A 86 -1.53 5.44 11.19
CA SER A 86 -1.55 4.06 10.70
C SER A 86 -0.21 3.50 10.27
N ASP A 87 0.78 4.35 10.02
CA ASP A 87 2.09 3.94 9.45
C ASP A 87 2.80 2.87 10.29
N GLY A 88 2.71 2.93 11.61
CA GLY A 88 3.27 1.91 12.51
C GLY A 88 2.67 0.54 12.23
N LEU A 89 1.34 0.45 12.27
CA LEU A 89 0.60 -0.78 12.00
C LEU A 89 0.96 -1.36 10.63
N ILE A 90 0.96 -0.51 9.59
CA ILE A 90 1.26 -0.93 8.22
C ILE A 90 2.70 -1.42 8.10
N ARG A 91 3.64 -0.71 8.70
CA ARG A 91 5.06 -1.06 8.66
C ARG A 91 5.33 -2.41 9.33
N ASP A 92 4.85 -2.58 10.55
CA ASP A 92 5.03 -3.81 11.32
C ASP A 92 4.40 -4.99 10.60
N GLY A 93 3.23 -4.76 10.06
CA GLY A 93 2.55 -5.73 9.28
C GLY A 93 3.33 -6.13 8.03
N LEU A 94 3.74 -5.21 7.16
CA LEU A 94 4.51 -5.50 5.94
C LEU A 94 5.82 -6.23 6.23
N VAL A 95 6.51 -5.86 7.31
CA VAL A 95 7.74 -6.53 7.73
C VAL A 95 7.47 -7.97 8.15
N SER A 96 6.36 -8.25 8.83
CA SER A 96 6.01 -9.61 9.26
C SER A 96 5.74 -10.58 8.11
N LEU A 97 5.36 -10.09 6.95
CA LEU A 97 4.96 -10.88 5.79
C LEU A 97 6.07 -11.11 4.76
N SER A 98 7.23 -10.53 4.98
CA SER A 98 8.39 -10.74 4.11
C SER A 98 9.60 -11.16 4.94
N ARG A 99 10.29 -12.20 4.46
CA ARG A 99 11.59 -12.60 5.03
C ARG A 99 12.77 -11.86 4.38
N HIS A 100 12.50 -10.93 3.46
CA HIS A 100 13.54 -10.22 2.73
C HIS A 100 14.06 -9.03 3.56
N GLU A 101 15.37 -8.96 3.78
CA GLU A 101 16.02 -7.93 4.60
C GLU A 101 15.74 -6.49 4.11
N GLY A 102 15.55 -6.32 2.80
CA GLY A 102 15.22 -5.03 2.18
C GLY A 102 13.83 -4.49 2.52
N MET A 103 12.93 -5.29 3.12
CA MET A 103 11.57 -4.87 3.45
C MET A 103 11.57 -3.67 4.40
N ASN A 104 12.40 -3.69 5.44
CA ASN A 104 12.49 -2.57 6.40
C ASN A 104 12.81 -1.23 5.73
N GLN A 105 13.68 -1.24 4.71
CA GLN A 105 14.00 -0.02 3.95
C GLN A 105 12.83 0.42 3.07
N TRP A 106 12.07 -0.52 2.55
CA TRP A 106 10.91 -0.27 1.71
C TRP A 106 9.81 0.49 2.43
N VAL A 107 9.55 0.08 3.67
CA VAL A 107 8.46 0.65 4.49
C VAL A 107 8.92 1.84 5.35
N ALA A 108 10.16 2.28 5.21
CA ALA A 108 10.73 3.41 5.97
C ALA A 108 10.26 4.79 5.45
N VAL A 109 9.01 4.88 4.99
CA VAL A 109 8.38 6.12 4.52
C VAL A 109 7.12 6.40 5.31
N ASN A 110 6.64 7.64 5.27
CA ASN A 110 5.40 8.05 5.92
C ASN A 110 4.23 8.07 4.94
N ASP A 111 3.01 8.14 5.46
CA ASP A 111 1.75 8.16 4.70
C ASP A 111 1.60 6.94 3.78
N LEU A 112 1.95 5.76 4.28
CA LEU A 112 1.98 4.51 3.52
C LEU A 112 0.63 4.22 2.83
N ILE A 113 -0.48 4.37 3.54
CA ILE A 113 -1.82 4.14 2.99
C ILE A 113 -2.13 5.11 1.85
N ARG A 114 -1.94 6.43 2.06
CA ARG A 114 -2.21 7.43 1.00
C ARG A 114 -1.33 7.23 -0.22
N LYS A 115 -0.05 6.91 0.00
CA LYS A 115 0.88 6.61 -1.09
C LYS A 115 0.46 5.37 -1.88
N PHE A 116 0.05 4.33 -1.18
CA PHE A 116 -0.47 3.13 -1.83
C PHE A 116 -1.72 3.41 -2.66
N VAL A 117 -2.70 4.11 -2.08
CA VAL A 117 -3.94 4.47 -2.76
C VAL A 117 -3.67 5.33 -3.99
N GLY A 118 -2.87 6.39 -3.85
CA GLY A 118 -2.52 7.28 -4.96
C GLY A 118 -1.77 6.55 -6.08
N PHE A 119 -0.87 5.65 -5.71
CA PHE A 119 -0.13 4.84 -6.65
C PHE A 119 -1.04 3.83 -7.38
N THR A 120 -1.87 3.10 -6.64
CA THR A 120 -2.81 2.13 -7.21
C THR A 120 -3.77 2.80 -8.18
N ASN A 121 -4.29 3.98 -7.81
CA ASN A 121 -5.13 4.78 -8.72
C ASN A 121 -4.37 5.19 -9.97
N GLY A 122 -3.13 5.67 -9.84
CA GLY A 122 -2.31 6.02 -10.99
C GLY A 122 -2.11 4.85 -11.95
N VAL A 123 -1.76 3.66 -11.43
CA VAL A 123 -1.58 2.45 -12.24
C VAL A 123 -2.89 2.00 -12.89
N SER A 124 -4.01 2.03 -12.17
CA SER A 124 -5.33 1.70 -12.74
C SER A 124 -5.69 2.57 -13.95
N GLU A 125 -5.23 3.81 -13.97
CA GLU A 125 -5.35 4.74 -15.08
C GLU A 125 -4.21 4.62 -16.12
N GLY A 126 -3.27 3.71 -15.91
CA GLY A 126 -2.11 3.48 -16.79
C GLY A 126 -0.97 4.48 -16.62
N ARG A 127 -1.02 5.32 -15.61
CA ARG A 127 0.03 6.32 -15.31
C ARG A 127 1.17 5.69 -14.50
N VAL A 128 2.38 6.21 -14.68
CA VAL A 128 3.50 5.97 -13.77
C VAL A 128 3.52 7.06 -12.72
N VAL A 129 3.34 6.68 -11.47
CA VAL A 129 3.37 7.62 -10.33
C VAL A 129 4.82 7.72 -9.83
N ARG A 130 5.42 8.90 -10.00
CA ARG A 130 6.87 9.08 -9.83
C ARG A 130 7.35 9.21 -8.37
N ASN A 131 6.49 9.49 -7.40
CA ASN A 131 6.94 9.90 -6.06
C ASN A 131 6.39 9.17 -4.83
N PRO A 132 5.96 7.92 -4.86
CA PRO A 132 5.60 7.33 -3.57
C PRO A 132 6.79 6.82 -2.78
N VAL A 133 7.84 6.29 -3.44
CA VAL A 133 8.99 5.73 -2.72
C VAL A 133 10.26 5.79 -3.58
N GLU A 134 11.12 6.78 -3.34
CA GLU A 134 12.42 6.93 -4.03
C GLU A 134 13.33 5.70 -3.86
N ILE A 135 13.22 5.00 -2.74
CA ILE A 135 14.05 3.81 -2.46
C ILE A 135 13.78 2.64 -3.42
N LEU A 136 12.61 2.65 -4.08
CA LEU A 136 12.22 1.63 -5.07
C LEU A 136 12.60 2.01 -6.50
N ALA A 137 13.11 3.21 -6.69
CA ALA A 137 13.57 3.64 -8.00
C ALA A 137 14.67 2.68 -8.50
N PRO A 138 14.61 2.27 -9.77
CA PRO A 138 15.65 1.42 -10.34
C PRO A 138 17.00 2.14 -10.27
N ARG A 139 17.99 1.50 -9.67
CA ARG A 139 19.30 2.08 -9.47
C ARG A 139 20.12 2.05 -10.76
N GLY A 140 20.87 3.12 -11.02
CA GLY A 140 21.76 3.22 -12.18
C GLY A 140 21.05 3.68 -13.47
N LYS A 141 21.82 3.79 -14.54
CA LYS A 141 21.33 4.29 -15.83
C LYS A 141 20.58 3.19 -16.60
N PHE A 142 19.62 3.60 -17.41
CA PHE A 142 19.03 2.74 -18.43
C PHE A 142 20.09 2.46 -19.51
N LEU A 143 20.39 1.20 -19.75
CA LEU A 143 21.41 0.77 -20.69
C LEU A 143 20.74 0.27 -21.96
N VAL A 144 21.30 0.68 -23.08
CA VAL A 144 20.92 0.22 -24.41
C VAL A 144 22.16 -0.19 -25.18
N SER A 145 21.99 -1.12 -26.11
CA SER A 145 23.00 -1.50 -27.11
C SER A 145 22.56 -0.92 -28.45
N GLN A 146 23.43 -0.20 -29.13
CA GLN A 146 23.16 0.31 -30.47
C GLN A 146 23.25 -0.82 -31.51
N ILE A 147 22.21 -0.94 -32.33
CA ILE A 147 22.14 -1.94 -33.42
C ILE A 147 22.61 -1.30 -34.72
N ASP A 148 22.10 -0.12 -35.05
CA ASP A 148 22.45 0.69 -36.20
C ASP A 148 22.35 2.21 -35.88
N GLU A 149 22.33 3.08 -36.90
CA GLU A 149 22.35 4.54 -36.70
C GLU A 149 21.15 5.09 -35.89
N GLU A 150 19.97 4.46 -36.00
CA GLU A 150 18.72 4.96 -35.44
C GLU A 150 18.07 3.94 -34.47
N THR A 151 18.55 2.70 -34.46
CA THR A 151 17.94 1.61 -33.73
C THR A 151 18.84 1.14 -32.57
N TYR A 152 18.20 0.92 -31.45
CA TYR A 152 18.82 0.42 -30.21
C TYR A 152 18.08 -0.81 -29.72
N SER A 153 18.68 -1.58 -28.84
CA SER A 153 18.00 -2.59 -28.03
C SER A 153 18.19 -2.34 -26.55
N ILE A 154 17.23 -2.78 -25.73
CA ILE A 154 17.44 -2.76 -24.30
C ILE A 154 18.56 -3.74 -23.94
N ASP A 155 19.63 -3.24 -23.32
CA ASP A 155 20.69 -4.11 -22.79
C ASP A 155 20.12 -4.94 -21.62
N PRO A 156 20.28 -6.28 -21.62
CA PRO A 156 19.79 -7.13 -20.53
C PRO A 156 20.24 -6.69 -19.13
N LYS A 157 21.42 -6.08 -19.00
CA LYS A 157 21.87 -5.49 -17.72
C LYS A 157 20.98 -4.38 -17.20
N SER A 158 20.16 -3.76 -18.07
CA SER A 158 19.14 -2.81 -17.63
C SER A 158 18.05 -3.44 -16.77
N TYR A 159 17.82 -4.74 -16.94
CA TYR A 159 16.79 -5.50 -16.20
C TYR A 159 17.20 -5.76 -14.75
N ASP A 160 18.49 -5.92 -14.46
CA ASP A 160 19.06 -6.16 -13.12
C ASP A 160 18.68 -5.02 -12.14
N ARG A 161 18.40 -3.84 -12.67
CA ARG A 161 17.98 -2.67 -11.89
C ARG A 161 16.70 -2.89 -11.10
N TYR A 162 15.88 -3.84 -11.51
CA TYR A 162 14.59 -4.17 -10.92
C TYR A 162 14.60 -5.39 -10.01
N ASP A 163 15.71 -6.13 -9.98
CA ASP A 163 15.80 -7.41 -9.26
C ASP A 163 15.51 -7.25 -7.77
N LEU A 164 16.08 -6.22 -7.13
CA LEU A 164 15.83 -5.97 -5.72
C LEU A 164 14.33 -5.74 -5.44
N PHE A 165 13.68 -4.94 -6.28
CA PHE A 165 12.25 -4.70 -6.18
C PHE A 165 11.47 -6.00 -6.31
N VAL A 166 11.72 -6.76 -7.37
CA VAL A 166 11.00 -8.00 -7.66
C VAL A 166 11.24 -9.05 -6.57
N ASN A 167 12.48 -9.16 -6.06
CA ASN A 167 12.82 -10.07 -4.97
C ASN A 167 12.03 -9.77 -3.69
N ILE A 168 11.95 -8.49 -3.30
CA ILE A 168 11.18 -8.07 -2.12
C ILE A 168 9.69 -8.32 -2.35
N PHE A 169 9.16 -7.95 -3.52
CA PHE A 169 7.75 -8.13 -3.83
C PHE A 169 7.34 -9.62 -3.87
N GLU A 170 8.16 -10.47 -4.50
CA GLU A 170 7.92 -11.91 -4.58
C GLU A 170 8.00 -12.61 -3.22
N SER A 171 8.76 -12.04 -2.27
CA SER A 171 8.92 -12.60 -0.92
C SER A 171 7.69 -12.42 -0.02
N LEU A 172 6.73 -11.61 -0.44
CA LEU A 172 5.50 -11.36 0.31
C LEU A 172 4.66 -12.64 0.43
N ASP A 173 4.14 -12.90 1.61
CA ASP A 173 3.10 -13.90 1.81
C ASP A 173 1.78 -13.40 1.20
N SER A 174 1.20 -14.16 0.28
CA SER A 174 0.04 -13.70 -0.49
C SER A 174 -1.27 -13.72 0.30
N GLU A 175 -1.43 -14.70 1.21
CA GLU A 175 -2.62 -14.83 2.05
C GLU A 175 -2.61 -13.77 3.14
N GLY A 176 -1.53 -13.66 3.89
CA GLY A 176 -1.38 -12.59 4.88
C GLY A 176 -1.44 -11.19 4.26
N THR A 177 -1.00 -11.03 2.99
CA THR A 177 -1.18 -9.80 2.20
C THR A 177 -2.65 -9.44 2.05
N ALA A 178 -3.48 -10.43 1.72
CA ALA A 178 -4.91 -10.23 1.55
C ALA A 178 -5.60 -9.94 2.90
N GLU A 179 -5.21 -10.64 3.97
CA GLU A 179 -5.75 -10.42 5.31
C GLU A 179 -5.46 -9.00 5.80
N LEU A 180 -4.22 -8.52 5.63
CA LEU A 180 -3.90 -7.13 5.99
C LEU A 180 -4.73 -6.14 5.18
N TYR A 181 -4.83 -6.34 3.87
CA TYR A 181 -5.61 -5.46 3.02
C TYR A 181 -7.06 -5.32 3.53
N VAL A 182 -7.70 -6.46 3.84
CA VAL A 182 -9.07 -6.48 4.39
C VAL A 182 -9.13 -5.79 5.76
N LEU A 183 -8.17 -6.04 6.64
CA LEU A 183 -8.12 -5.40 7.94
C LEU A 183 -8.05 -3.87 7.84
N VAL A 184 -7.24 -3.35 6.93
CA VAL A 184 -7.06 -1.89 6.79
C VAL A 184 -7.95 -1.26 5.73
N LEU A 185 -8.88 -2.02 5.13
CA LEU A 185 -9.78 -1.53 4.09
C LEU A 185 -10.53 -0.25 4.49
N PRO A 186 -11.02 -0.07 5.74
CA PRO A 186 -11.63 1.20 6.15
C PRO A 186 -10.70 2.41 6.01
N LEU A 187 -9.40 2.23 6.29
CA LEU A 187 -8.40 3.30 6.13
C LEU A 187 -8.06 3.55 4.66
N LEU A 188 -8.06 2.50 3.85
CA LEU A 188 -7.86 2.60 2.40
C LEU A 188 -9.01 3.35 1.73
N ASP A 189 -10.25 3.05 2.10
CA ASP A 189 -11.43 3.72 1.57
C ASP A 189 -11.48 5.20 2.04
N GLN A 190 -11.06 5.48 3.28
CA GLN A 190 -10.90 6.85 3.77
C GLN A 190 -9.87 7.60 2.91
N ALA A 191 -8.69 7.05 2.70
CA ALA A 191 -7.65 7.68 1.87
C ALA A 191 -8.07 7.79 0.40
N TYR A 192 -8.84 6.82 -0.11
CA TYR A 192 -9.38 6.85 -1.47
C TYR A 192 -10.41 7.99 -1.63
N SER A 193 -11.24 8.22 -0.62
CA SER A 193 -12.20 9.33 -0.63
C SER A 193 -11.52 10.71 -0.66
N GLU A 194 -10.32 10.83 -0.04
CA GLU A 194 -9.51 12.06 -0.09
C GLU A 194 -9.05 12.42 -1.51
N LEU A 195 -9.02 11.47 -2.45
CA LEU A 195 -8.72 11.75 -3.86
C LEU A 195 -9.85 12.48 -4.60
N GLY A 196 -11.03 12.60 -3.98
CA GLY A 196 -12.19 13.28 -4.56
C GLY A 196 -12.77 12.58 -5.79
N LEU A 197 -12.55 11.28 -5.95
CA LEU A 197 -13.04 10.50 -7.07
C LEU A 197 -14.50 10.04 -6.80
N PRO A 198 -15.48 10.52 -7.57
CA PRO A 198 -16.87 10.09 -7.42
C PRO A 198 -17.04 8.64 -7.90
N ASN A 199 -17.87 7.87 -7.20
CA ASN A 199 -18.33 6.53 -7.63
C ASN A 199 -17.25 5.44 -7.76
N GLY A 200 -16.07 5.62 -7.20
CA GLY A 200 -15.03 4.59 -7.16
C GLY A 200 -15.05 3.78 -5.87
N SER A 201 -14.42 2.62 -5.87
CA SER A 201 -14.05 1.88 -4.68
C SER A 201 -12.58 1.50 -4.76
N MET A 202 -11.94 1.43 -3.60
CA MET A 202 -10.53 1.03 -3.54
C MET A 202 -10.34 -0.39 -4.11
N ASN A 203 -11.26 -1.31 -3.83
CA ASN A 203 -11.23 -2.68 -4.35
C ASN A 203 -11.24 -2.70 -5.89
N ASN A 204 -12.18 -2.01 -6.52
CA ASN A 204 -12.25 -1.96 -7.98
C ASN A 204 -11.00 -1.34 -8.59
N THR A 205 -10.48 -0.29 -7.98
CA THR A 205 -9.25 0.39 -8.42
C THR A 205 -8.04 -0.53 -8.31
N LEU A 206 -7.93 -1.30 -7.22
CA LEU A 206 -6.86 -2.28 -7.02
C LEU A 206 -6.92 -3.39 -8.08
N PHE A 207 -8.07 -3.99 -8.29
CA PHE A 207 -8.22 -5.05 -9.30
C PHE A 207 -8.00 -4.53 -10.73
N ALA A 208 -8.40 -3.31 -11.04
CA ALA A 208 -8.11 -2.68 -12.32
C ALA A 208 -6.59 -2.45 -12.52
N ALA A 209 -5.90 -2.00 -11.48
CA ALA A 209 -4.45 -1.83 -11.50
C ALA A 209 -3.73 -3.17 -11.70
N ILE A 210 -4.10 -4.21 -10.94
CA ILE A 210 -3.55 -5.56 -11.09
C ILE A 210 -3.81 -6.09 -12.51
N GLY A 211 -5.05 -6.00 -13.00
CA GLY A 211 -5.43 -6.44 -14.33
C GLY A 211 -4.56 -5.80 -15.42
N ARG A 212 -4.36 -4.48 -15.35
CA ARG A 212 -3.50 -3.74 -16.29
C ARG A 212 -2.06 -4.26 -16.33
N LEU A 213 -1.50 -4.63 -15.18
CA LEU A 213 -0.13 -5.15 -15.12
C LEU A 213 -0.06 -6.62 -15.58
N LEU A 214 -1.11 -7.40 -15.36
CA LEU A 214 -1.20 -8.78 -15.85
C LEU A 214 -1.36 -8.88 -17.37
N GLU A 215 -1.90 -7.84 -18.01
CA GLU A 215 -2.07 -7.77 -19.47
C GLU A 215 -0.76 -7.47 -20.23
N VAL A 216 0.33 -7.13 -19.53
CA VAL A 216 1.60 -6.81 -20.18
C VAL A 216 2.19 -8.04 -20.83
N PRO A 217 2.55 -7.98 -22.14
CA PRO A 217 3.17 -9.10 -22.81
C PRO A 217 4.58 -9.40 -22.26
N VAL A 218 4.90 -10.67 -22.08
CA VAL A 218 6.24 -11.11 -21.73
C VAL A 218 7.05 -11.31 -23.02
N ILE A 219 8.03 -10.45 -23.25
CA ILE A 219 8.82 -10.44 -24.47
C ILE A 219 10.14 -11.16 -24.21
N ALA A 220 10.23 -12.40 -24.67
CA ALA A 220 11.43 -13.24 -24.47
C ALA A 220 12.62 -12.86 -25.39
N GLY A 221 12.38 -12.07 -26.42
CA GLY A 221 13.38 -11.66 -27.41
C GLY A 221 13.95 -10.26 -27.14
N GLU A 222 14.69 -9.79 -28.14
CA GLU A 222 15.26 -8.45 -28.19
C GLU A 222 14.12 -7.40 -28.24
N VAL A 223 14.18 -6.41 -27.36
CA VAL A 223 13.26 -5.28 -27.37
C VAL A 223 13.94 -4.09 -28.04
N ARG A 224 13.49 -3.78 -29.25
CA ARG A 224 14.04 -2.71 -30.06
C ARG A 224 13.44 -1.36 -29.70
N LEU A 225 14.29 -0.35 -29.77
CA LEU A 225 14.00 1.03 -29.45
C LEU A 225 14.47 1.93 -30.59
N THR A 226 13.77 3.04 -30.75
CA THR A 226 14.20 4.20 -31.54
C THR A 226 14.38 5.41 -30.65
N GLN A 227 15.13 6.41 -31.08
CA GLN A 227 15.33 7.66 -30.34
C GLN A 227 15.04 8.86 -31.26
N PRO A 228 13.76 9.16 -31.50
CA PRO A 228 13.40 10.23 -32.44
C PRO A 228 13.77 11.64 -31.92
N VAL A 229 13.85 11.83 -30.61
CA VAL A 229 14.26 13.11 -30.02
C VAL A 229 15.27 12.85 -28.89
N VAL A 230 14.84 12.80 -27.64
CA VAL A 230 15.70 12.62 -26.46
C VAL A 230 15.40 11.30 -25.74
N MET A 231 14.14 10.88 -25.80
CA MET A 231 13.67 9.68 -25.09
C MET A 231 13.62 8.48 -26.03
N TYR A 232 13.89 7.31 -25.48
CA TYR A 232 13.71 6.06 -26.22
C TYR A 232 12.24 5.68 -26.29
N GLU A 233 11.78 5.33 -27.49
CA GLU A 233 10.47 4.78 -27.79
C GLU A 233 10.61 3.33 -28.26
N PHE A 234 9.58 2.49 -28.09
CA PHE A 234 9.60 1.15 -28.65
C PHE A 234 9.42 1.22 -30.17
N GLU A 235 10.28 0.54 -30.92
CA GLU A 235 10.17 0.41 -32.38
C GLU A 235 8.83 -0.27 -32.76
N ASP A 236 8.43 -1.29 -32.00
CA ASP A 236 7.12 -1.92 -32.16
C ASP A 236 6.00 -0.97 -31.72
N SER A 237 5.20 -0.55 -32.67
CA SER A 237 4.07 0.36 -32.44
C SER A 237 2.99 -0.22 -31.52
N ALA A 238 2.87 -1.54 -31.39
CA ALA A 238 1.95 -2.16 -30.45
C ALA A 238 2.44 -1.98 -29.01
N LEU A 239 3.75 -2.11 -28.79
CA LEU A 239 4.37 -1.84 -27.48
C LEU A 239 4.37 -0.37 -27.15
N GLU A 240 4.57 0.50 -28.15
CA GLU A 240 4.59 1.94 -27.94
C GLU A 240 3.20 2.50 -27.57
N ARG A 241 2.12 1.88 -28.03
CA ARG A 241 0.73 2.24 -27.64
C ARG A 241 0.33 1.78 -26.24
N LEU A 242 1.09 0.94 -25.58
CA LEU A 242 0.82 0.54 -24.21
C LEU A 242 0.89 1.75 -23.27
N SER A 243 0.14 1.68 -22.18
CA SER A 243 0.17 2.71 -21.16
C SER A 243 1.57 2.87 -20.55
N PRO A 244 1.93 4.06 -20.05
CA PRO A 244 3.21 4.27 -19.36
C PRO A 244 3.52 3.23 -18.27
N ALA A 245 2.51 2.82 -17.48
CA ALA A 245 2.67 1.78 -16.46
C ALA A 245 3.06 0.42 -17.08
N GLN A 246 2.40 0.02 -18.17
CA GLN A 246 2.70 -1.23 -18.88
C GLN A 246 4.09 -1.19 -19.56
N LYS A 247 4.45 -0.08 -20.20
CA LYS A 247 5.79 0.14 -20.77
C LYS A 247 6.89 -0.01 -19.70
N GLN A 248 6.60 0.45 -18.47
CA GLN A 248 7.55 0.30 -17.37
C GLN A 248 7.78 -1.16 -16.99
N VAL A 249 6.74 -2.00 -17.01
CA VAL A 249 6.87 -3.44 -16.75
C VAL A 249 7.70 -4.12 -17.83
N ILE A 250 7.52 -3.77 -19.12
CA ILE A 250 8.38 -4.29 -20.21
C ILE A 250 9.85 -3.98 -19.95
N ARG A 251 10.17 -2.76 -19.45
CA ARG A 251 11.54 -2.36 -19.12
C ARG A 251 12.17 -3.12 -17.95
N MET A 252 11.38 -3.92 -17.22
CA MET A 252 11.88 -4.83 -16.19
C MET A 252 12.47 -6.13 -16.78
N GLY A 253 12.22 -6.39 -18.05
CA GLY A 253 12.65 -7.60 -18.74
C GLY A 253 11.73 -8.80 -18.50
N PRO A 254 11.87 -9.85 -19.32
CA PRO A 254 10.93 -10.98 -19.34
C PRO A 254 10.87 -11.75 -18.01
N ILE A 255 12.00 -11.99 -17.38
CA ILE A 255 12.06 -12.77 -16.13
C ILE A 255 11.35 -12.01 -15.00
N ASN A 256 11.68 -10.73 -14.82
CA ASN A 256 11.07 -9.92 -13.78
C ASN A 256 9.57 -9.68 -14.04
N THR A 257 9.17 -9.51 -15.30
CA THR A 257 7.75 -9.40 -15.68
C THR A 257 6.99 -10.67 -15.30
N GLN A 258 7.51 -11.85 -15.62
CA GLN A 258 6.86 -13.13 -15.25
C GLN A 258 6.74 -13.31 -13.73
N ARG A 259 7.79 -13.00 -12.98
CA ARG A 259 7.81 -13.10 -11.52
C ARG A 259 6.79 -12.14 -10.89
N LEU A 260 6.77 -10.90 -11.36
CA LEU A 260 5.79 -9.90 -10.93
C LEU A 260 4.36 -10.38 -11.20
N GLN A 261 4.06 -10.82 -12.43
CA GLN A 261 2.73 -11.27 -12.82
C GLN A 261 2.27 -12.50 -12.05
N ARG A 262 3.16 -13.45 -11.80
CA ARG A 262 2.86 -14.62 -10.96
C ARG A 262 2.44 -14.19 -9.56
N LYS A 263 3.25 -13.34 -8.90
CA LYS A 263 2.95 -12.84 -7.54
C LYS A 263 1.67 -12.01 -7.50
N LEU A 264 1.43 -11.14 -8.48
CA LEU A 264 0.18 -10.39 -8.60
C LEU A 264 -1.04 -11.30 -8.74
N SER A 265 -0.92 -12.39 -9.50
CA SER A 265 -1.99 -13.38 -9.66
C SER A 265 -2.27 -14.14 -8.37
N GLU A 266 -1.24 -14.49 -7.60
CA GLU A 266 -1.37 -15.13 -6.29
C GLU A 266 -2.10 -14.21 -5.30
N ILE A 267 -1.62 -12.96 -5.18
CA ILE A 267 -2.23 -11.95 -4.30
C ILE A 267 -3.68 -11.65 -4.73
N SER A 268 -3.93 -11.49 -6.04
CA SER A 268 -5.29 -11.22 -6.54
C SER A 268 -6.27 -12.35 -6.19
N ARG A 269 -5.81 -13.59 -6.23
CA ARG A 269 -6.63 -14.74 -5.83
C ARG A 269 -6.92 -14.75 -4.34
N ALA A 270 -5.90 -14.54 -3.51
CA ALA A 270 -6.03 -14.45 -2.06
C ALA A 270 -6.98 -13.29 -1.64
N LEU A 271 -6.85 -12.14 -2.29
CA LEU A 271 -7.72 -10.98 -2.05
C LEU A 271 -9.20 -11.28 -2.36
N ARG A 272 -9.50 -11.98 -3.45
CA ARG A 272 -10.89 -12.36 -3.76
C ARG A 272 -11.49 -13.24 -2.66
N VAL A 273 -10.74 -14.24 -2.21
CA VAL A 273 -11.18 -15.13 -1.13
C VAL A 273 -11.40 -14.35 0.17
N ALA A 274 -10.44 -13.51 0.56
CA ALA A 274 -10.52 -12.74 1.80
C ALA A 274 -11.69 -11.73 1.79
N LEU A 275 -11.96 -11.09 0.64
CA LEU A 275 -13.07 -10.13 0.49
C LEU A 275 -14.46 -10.80 0.43
N GLU A 276 -14.55 -12.07 0.06
CA GLU A 276 -15.80 -12.84 0.06
C GLU A 276 -16.15 -13.37 1.46
N THR A 277 -15.14 -13.54 2.31
CA THR A 277 -15.27 -14.15 3.64
C THR A 277 -15.56 -13.13 4.74
N ASN A 278 -15.35 -11.84 4.48
CA ASN A 278 -15.46 -10.74 5.44
C ASN A 278 -16.69 -9.87 5.18
#